data_b2045c8b96f76945afed8236a50798a4
#
_entry.id   b2045c8b96f76945afed8236a50798a4
#
_cell.length_a   1.000
_cell.length_b   1.000
_cell.length_c   1.000
_cell.angle_alpha   90.00
_cell.angle_beta   90.00
_cell.angle_gamma   90.00
#
_symmetry.space_group_name_H-M   'P 1'
#
loop_
_entity.id
_entity.type
_entity.pdbx_description
1 polymer ?
#
loop_
_entity_poly.entity_id
_entity_poly.type
_entity_poly.pdbx_seq_one_letter_code
_entity_poly.pdbx_strand_id
1 'polypeptide(L)'
;MKRSTTRTLTTHTGSLPRPLALLELLNAKEAGTLNDHNALHASVKSAVAEVVKQQVDAAVDIVSDGELGKIGYSTYVKDRLTGFDGEGSVSVRADWADFPDALARQVRSPGVARPSCNGPIAWKDKSAVQVDIDIMQAAVTRAAPQEAFMTAASPGVIAHFLQNQYYATRGEYLATLANVMKEEFEA
;
A
#
# COMPACT_ATOMS: atom_id res chain seq x y z
N MET A 1 11.47 -7.55 16.78
CA MET A 1 12.03 -7.90 15.45
C MET A 1 13.26 -8.78 15.63
N LYS A 2 13.23 -9.98 15.05
CA LYS A 2 14.37 -10.93 15.06
C LYS A 2 15.53 -10.36 14.26
N ARG A 3 16.74 -10.73 14.64
CA ARG A 3 17.98 -10.27 13.96
C ARG A 3 18.75 -11.46 13.42
N SER A 4 19.47 -11.26 12.32
CA SER A 4 20.34 -12.26 11.68
C SER A 4 21.64 -12.47 12.48
N THR A 5 21.53 -13.06 13.68
CA THR A 5 22.69 -13.25 14.58
C THR A 5 23.43 -14.55 14.36
N THR A 6 22.74 -15.62 14.00
CA THR A 6 23.31 -16.96 13.80
C THR A 6 23.30 -17.41 12.35
N ARG A 7 22.37 -16.90 11.57
CA ARG A 7 22.25 -17.08 10.12
C ARG A 7 21.54 -15.89 9.51
N THR A 8 21.66 -15.70 8.19
CA THR A 8 20.88 -14.72 7.46
C THR A 8 19.41 -15.10 7.49
N LEU A 9 18.56 -14.19 7.94
CA LEU A 9 17.10 -14.30 7.82
C LEU A 9 16.65 -13.75 6.46
N THR A 10 15.65 -14.39 5.87
CA THR A 10 15.09 -14.03 4.58
C THR A 10 13.74 -13.38 4.72
N THR A 11 13.42 -12.46 3.83
CA THR A 11 12.10 -11.83 3.73
C THR A 11 11.81 -11.44 2.29
N HIS A 12 10.53 -11.22 1.97
CA HIS A 12 10.09 -10.60 0.73
C HIS A 12 9.65 -9.16 0.99
N THR A 13 10.07 -8.24 0.16
CA THR A 13 9.64 -6.83 0.21
C THR A 13 8.95 -6.45 -1.10
N GLY A 14 7.80 -5.78 -0.99
CA GLY A 14 6.99 -5.32 -2.10
C GLY A 14 5.79 -6.21 -2.41
N SER A 15 5.06 -5.84 -3.48
CA SER A 15 3.82 -6.52 -3.86
C SER A 15 4.09 -7.91 -4.40
N LEU A 16 3.33 -8.89 -3.93
CA LEU A 16 3.26 -10.23 -4.51
C LEU A 16 2.14 -10.31 -5.57
N PRO A 17 2.21 -11.27 -6.53
CA PRO A 17 1.19 -11.42 -7.54
C PRO A 17 -0.19 -11.68 -6.94
N ARG A 18 -1.18 -10.94 -7.39
CA ARG A 18 -2.58 -11.08 -6.96
C ARG A 18 -3.29 -12.12 -7.81
N PRO A 19 -4.17 -12.97 -7.22
CA PRO A 19 -5.13 -13.76 -7.99
C PRO A 19 -5.98 -12.86 -8.90
N LEU A 20 -6.27 -13.31 -10.11
CA LEU A 20 -7.04 -12.50 -11.09
C LEU A 20 -8.38 -12.02 -10.54
N ALA A 21 -9.13 -12.89 -9.87
CA ALA A 21 -10.41 -12.53 -9.26
C ALA A 21 -10.26 -11.41 -8.20
N LEU A 22 -9.19 -11.42 -7.40
CA LEU A 22 -8.91 -10.33 -6.46
C LEU A 22 -8.56 -9.03 -7.20
N LEU A 23 -7.75 -9.13 -8.25
CA LEU A 23 -7.38 -7.96 -9.05
C LEU A 23 -8.60 -7.29 -9.71
N GLU A 24 -9.56 -8.07 -10.21
CA GLU A 24 -10.82 -7.57 -10.76
C GLU A 24 -11.64 -6.81 -9.71
N LEU A 25 -11.77 -7.33 -8.48
CA LEU A 25 -12.46 -6.67 -7.39
C LEU A 25 -11.76 -5.38 -6.95
N LEU A 26 -10.43 -5.38 -6.88
CA LEU A 26 -9.65 -4.18 -6.57
C LEU A 26 -9.78 -3.11 -7.65
N ASN A 27 -9.75 -3.50 -8.93
CA ASN A 27 -9.96 -2.58 -10.03
C ASN A 27 -11.39 -2.02 -10.04
N ALA A 28 -12.41 -2.83 -9.73
CA ALA A 28 -13.78 -2.36 -9.58
C ALA A 28 -13.92 -1.37 -8.41
N LYS A 29 -13.24 -1.61 -7.29
CA LYS A 29 -13.17 -0.65 -6.18
C LYS A 29 -12.55 0.67 -6.63
N GLU A 30 -11.41 0.62 -7.32
CA GLU A 30 -10.71 1.80 -7.80
C GLU A 30 -11.54 2.61 -8.82
N ALA A 31 -12.30 1.93 -9.66
CA ALA A 31 -13.22 2.54 -10.62
C ALA A 31 -14.55 3.03 -9.99
N GLY A 32 -14.78 2.80 -8.69
CA GLY A 32 -16.04 3.14 -8.02
C GLY A 32 -17.22 2.29 -8.46
N THR A 33 -17.01 1.12 -9.07
CA THR A 33 -18.03 0.21 -9.59
C THR A 33 -18.20 -1.06 -8.73
N LEU A 34 -17.46 -1.17 -7.62
CA LEU A 34 -17.59 -2.30 -6.72
C LEU A 34 -18.93 -2.31 -5.99
N ASN A 35 -19.71 -3.37 -6.18
CA ASN A 35 -21.02 -3.53 -5.55
C ASN A 35 -20.99 -4.44 -4.31
N ASP A 36 -20.02 -5.35 -4.23
CA ASP A 36 -19.91 -6.32 -3.14
C ASP A 36 -18.57 -6.15 -2.37
N HIS A 37 -18.62 -5.33 -1.34
CA HIS A 37 -17.47 -5.11 -0.45
C HIS A 37 -17.13 -6.34 0.41
N ASN A 38 -18.13 -7.20 0.70
CA ASN A 38 -17.91 -8.44 1.44
C ASN A 38 -17.13 -9.46 0.60
N ALA A 39 -17.44 -9.56 -0.70
CA ALA A 39 -16.68 -10.39 -1.62
C ALA A 39 -15.21 -9.93 -1.72
N LEU A 40 -14.95 -8.62 -1.82
CA LEU A 40 -13.60 -8.09 -1.79
C LEU A 40 -12.88 -8.46 -0.49
N HIS A 41 -13.51 -8.20 0.67
CA HIS A 41 -12.91 -8.53 1.96
C HIS A 41 -12.59 -10.03 2.09
N ALA A 42 -13.52 -10.91 1.72
CA ALA A 42 -13.31 -12.36 1.73
C ALA A 42 -12.17 -12.79 0.79
N SER A 43 -12.09 -12.18 -0.41
CA SER A 43 -11.04 -12.45 -1.38
C SER A 43 -9.65 -12.00 -0.88
N VAL A 44 -9.54 -10.82 -0.28
CA VAL A 44 -8.29 -10.35 0.35
C VAL A 44 -7.86 -11.29 1.47
N LYS A 45 -8.78 -11.65 2.38
CA LYS A 45 -8.50 -12.57 3.49
C LYS A 45 -7.99 -13.91 3.01
N SER A 46 -8.62 -14.48 1.99
CA SER A 46 -8.20 -15.76 1.40
C SER A 46 -6.83 -15.64 0.73
N ALA A 47 -6.60 -14.59 -0.05
CA ALA A 47 -5.33 -14.37 -0.75
C ALA A 47 -4.17 -14.13 0.20
N VAL A 48 -4.36 -13.35 1.28
CA VAL A 48 -3.33 -13.12 2.30
C VAL A 48 -3.01 -14.42 3.05
N ALA A 49 -4.02 -15.22 3.42
CA ALA A 49 -3.79 -16.50 4.06
C ALA A 49 -2.97 -17.45 3.18
N GLU A 50 -3.25 -17.49 1.88
CA GLU A 50 -2.53 -18.31 0.92
C GLU A 50 -1.10 -17.82 0.70
N VAL A 51 -0.90 -16.50 0.50
CA VAL A 51 0.45 -15.96 0.23
C VAL A 51 1.36 -16.06 1.45
N VAL A 52 0.83 -15.90 2.66
CA VAL A 52 1.59 -16.10 3.90
C VAL A 52 2.01 -17.58 4.02
N LYS A 53 1.09 -18.51 3.73
CA LYS A 53 1.42 -19.94 3.70
C LYS A 53 2.51 -20.24 2.66
N GLN A 54 2.40 -19.73 1.45
CA GLN A 54 3.39 -19.95 0.38
C GLN A 54 4.78 -19.43 0.76
N GLN A 55 4.87 -18.26 1.43
CA GLN A 55 6.14 -17.74 1.95
C GLN A 55 6.75 -18.70 3.00
N VAL A 56 5.94 -19.22 3.93
CA VAL A 56 6.40 -20.19 4.93
C VAL A 56 6.85 -21.50 4.25
N ASP A 57 6.07 -22.03 3.30
CA ASP A 57 6.41 -23.24 2.55
C ASP A 57 7.71 -23.08 1.73
N ALA A 58 7.98 -21.85 1.27
CA ALA A 58 9.23 -21.49 0.59
C ALA A 58 10.41 -21.20 1.55
N ALA A 59 10.23 -21.45 2.85
CA ALA A 59 11.22 -21.19 3.91
C ALA A 59 11.62 -19.72 4.05
N VAL A 60 10.73 -18.78 3.72
CA VAL A 60 10.90 -17.36 4.06
C VAL A 60 10.69 -17.18 5.56
N ASP A 61 11.66 -16.55 6.23
CA ASP A 61 11.66 -16.44 7.69
C ASP A 61 10.69 -15.40 8.23
N ILE A 62 10.66 -14.24 7.58
CA ILE A 62 9.84 -13.10 7.99
C ILE A 62 8.88 -12.80 6.84
N VAL A 63 7.61 -13.07 7.05
CA VAL A 63 6.58 -12.99 6.00
C VAL A 63 5.87 -11.64 5.98
N SER A 64 5.22 -11.34 4.86
CA SER A 64 4.36 -10.14 4.72
C SER A 64 3.02 -10.52 4.09
N ASP A 65 2.06 -9.57 4.13
CA ASP A 65 0.76 -9.68 3.45
C ASP A 65 0.88 -9.61 1.91
N GLY A 66 2.09 -9.37 1.38
CA GLY A 66 2.34 -9.18 -0.06
C GLY A 66 1.60 -7.99 -0.68
N GLU A 67 1.11 -7.06 0.15
CA GLU A 67 0.34 -5.87 -0.28
C GLU A 67 -0.94 -6.25 -1.07
N LEU A 68 -1.49 -7.44 -0.84
CA LEU A 68 -2.57 -7.99 -1.67
C LEU A 68 -3.87 -7.19 -1.56
N GLY A 69 -4.14 -6.57 -0.40
CA GLY A 69 -5.32 -5.72 -0.17
C GLY A 69 -5.22 -4.31 -0.75
N LYS A 70 -4.04 -3.91 -1.26
CA LYS A 70 -3.77 -2.54 -1.73
C LYS A 70 -3.61 -2.52 -3.24
N ILE A 71 -4.40 -1.72 -3.97
CA ILE A 71 -4.24 -1.61 -5.44
C ILE A 71 -2.91 -0.96 -5.81
N GLY A 72 -2.44 -0.03 -5.01
CA GLY A 72 -1.15 0.64 -5.17
C GLY A 72 -0.54 0.97 -3.81
N TYR A 73 0.69 0.54 -3.58
CA TYR A 73 1.43 0.78 -2.35
C TYR A 73 1.52 2.26 -1.95
N SER A 74 1.69 3.15 -2.92
CA SER A 74 1.88 4.58 -2.66
C SER A 74 0.59 5.39 -2.64
N THR A 75 -0.52 4.83 -3.12
CA THR A 75 -1.76 5.56 -3.36
C THR A 75 -2.94 5.11 -2.50
N TYR A 76 -2.83 3.99 -1.79
CA TYR A 76 -3.91 3.47 -0.94
C TYR A 76 -4.34 4.44 0.17
N VAL A 77 -3.45 5.35 0.56
CA VAL A 77 -3.71 6.35 1.60
C VAL A 77 -4.86 7.29 1.23
N LYS A 78 -5.12 7.53 -0.06
CA LYS A 78 -6.28 8.32 -0.51
C LYS A 78 -7.63 7.72 -0.09
N ASP A 79 -7.68 6.41 0.11
CA ASP A 79 -8.87 5.71 0.57
C ASP A 79 -9.08 5.89 2.09
N ARG A 80 -8.00 6.07 2.85
CA ARG A 80 -7.99 6.17 4.31
C ARG A 80 -8.02 7.59 4.83
N LEU A 81 -7.41 8.53 4.10
CA LEU A 81 -7.25 9.92 4.51
C LEU A 81 -8.10 10.85 3.66
N THR A 82 -8.56 11.96 4.26
CA THR A 82 -9.15 13.11 3.56
C THR A 82 -8.07 13.94 2.85
N GLY A 83 -8.48 14.93 2.08
CA GLY A 83 -7.60 15.91 1.44
C GLY A 83 -6.99 15.46 0.12
N PHE A 84 -7.32 14.26 -0.37
CA PHE A 84 -6.84 13.73 -1.65
C PHE A 84 -8.00 13.59 -2.63
N ASP A 85 -8.02 14.42 -3.67
CA ASP A 85 -9.07 14.45 -4.68
C ASP A 85 -8.55 14.99 -6.03
N GLY A 86 -9.38 14.88 -7.08
CA GLY A 86 -9.07 15.37 -8.42
C GLY A 86 -7.97 14.59 -9.13
N GLU A 87 -7.46 15.20 -10.21
CA GLU A 87 -6.35 14.62 -10.97
C GLU A 87 -5.03 15.21 -10.51
N GLY A 88 -4.11 14.34 -10.10
CA GLY A 88 -2.74 14.72 -9.77
C GLY A 88 -1.86 14.80 -11.02
N SER A 89 -0.93 15.73 -11.04
CA SER A 89 0.11 15.78 -12.05
C SER A 89 1.13 14.65 -11.81
N VAL A 90 1.67 14.10 -12.89
CA VAL A 90 2.76 13.14 -12.78
C VAL A 90 4.05 13.91 -12.58
N SER A 91 4.72 13.68 -11.46
CA SER A 91 6.09 14.17 -11.30
C SER A 91 7.00 13.43 -12.29
N VAL A 92 7.56 14.17 -13.22
CA VAL A 92 8.66 13.63 -14.05
C VAL A 92 9.90 13.59 -13.16
N ARG A 93 10.47 12.40 -13.00
CA ARG A 93 11.71 12.24 -12.25
C ARG A 93 12.83 13.01 -12.97
N ALA A 94 13.60 13.80 -12.24
CA ALA A 94 14.66 14.61 -12.82
C ALA A 94 15.72 13.76 -13.57
N ASP A 95 16.01 12.57 -13.06
CA ASP A 95 16.91 11.58 -13.66
C ASP A 95 16.40 10.99 -14.99
N TRP A 96 15.10 11.10 -15.27
CA TRP A 96 14.51 10.64 -16.53
C TRP A 96 14.46 11.74 -17.60
N ALA A 97 14.70 12.99 -17.24
CA ALA A 97 14.72 14.11 -18.18
C ALA A 97 15.79 13.91 -19.28
N ASP A 98 16.90 13.27 -18.91
CA ASP A 98 18.01 12.97 -19.83
C ASP A 98 17.74 11.74 -20.73
N PHE A 99 16.62 11.02 -20.49
CA PHE A 99 16.27 9.79 -21.19
C PHE A 99 14.83 9.82 -21.75
N PRO A 100 14.52 10.74 -22.70
CA PRO A 100 13.15 10.94 -23.20
C PRO A 100 12.54 9.69 -23.84
N ASP A 101 13.34 8.86 -24.52
CA ASP A 101 12.87 7.61 -25.13
C ASP A 101 12.47 6.57 -24.09
N ALA A 102 13.17 6.50 -22.96
CA ALA A 102 12.83 5.62 -21.86
C ALA A 102 11.55 6.12 -21.17
N LEU A 103 11.41 7.43 -20.96
CA LEU A 103 10.22 8.06 -20.42
C LEU A 103 8.98 7.77 -21.29
N ALA A 104 9.10 7.86 -22.61
CA ALA A 104 8.01 7.58 -23.55
C ALA A 104 7.55 6.12 -23.52
N ARG A 105 8.45 5.19 -23.17
CA ARG A 105 8.13 3.75 -23.02
C ARG A 105 7.59 3.37 -21.65
N GLN A 106 7.60 4.30 -20.70
CA GLN A 106 7.06 4.02 -19.37
C GLN A 106 5.56 3.77 -19.45
N VAL A 107 5.18 2.50 -19.36
CA VAL A 107 3.78 2.11 -19.26
C VAL A 107 3.29 2.52 -17.87
N ARG A 108 2.40 3.51 -17.81
CA ARG A 108 1.66 3.82 -16.59
C ARG A 108 0.82 2.60 -16.24
N SER A 109 0.81 2.20 -14.97
CA SER A 109 -0.18 1.23 -14.51
C SER A 109 -1.57 1.82 -14.78
N PRO A 110 -2.34 1.29 -15.73
CA PRO A 110 -3.64 1.84 -16.05
C PRO A 110 -4.57 1.62 -14.85
N GLY A 111 -5.43 2.60 -14.56
CA GLY A 111 -6.51 2.47 -13.60
C GLY A 111 -6.20 2.87 -12.16
N VAL A 112 -4.96 3.18 -11.79
CA VAL A 112 -4.66 3.68 -10.43
C VAL A 112 -4.77 5.20 -10.39
N ALA A 113 -5.81 5.71 -9.70
CA ALA A 113 -5.99 7.15 -9.51
C ALA A 113 -4.88 7.72 -8.62
N ARG A 114 -4.30 8.84 -9.07
CA ARG A 114 -3.28 9.59 -8.34
C ARG A 114 -3.76 11.01 -8.11
N PRO A 115 -4.64 11.23 -7.12
CA PRO A 115 -5.11 12.57 -6.81
C PRO A 115 -3.97 13.44 -6.27
N SER A 116 -4.20 14.75 -6.24
CA SER A 116 -3.37 15.70 -5.50
C SER A 116 -3.88 15.85 -4.07
N CYS A 117 -3.01 16.31 -3.17
CA CYS A 117 -3.44 16.83 -1.87
C CYS A 117 -3.99 18.25 -2.09
N ASN A 118 -5.31 18.38 -2.08
CA ASN A 118 -6.03 19.64 -2.34
C ASN A 118 -6.92 20.09 -1.16
N GLY A 119 -6.77 19.44 0.00
CA GLY A 119 -7.50 19.79 1.22
C GLY A 119 -6.78 19.33 2.48
N PRO A 120 -7.36 19.59 3.68
CA PRO A 120 -6.77 19.20 4.93
C PRO A 120 -6.76 17.68 5.08
N ILE A 121 -5.61 17.14 5.54
CA ILE A 121 -5.42 15.71 5.74
C ILE A 121 -5.87 15.32 7.13
N ALA A 122 -6.77 14.34 7.20
CA ALA A 122 -7.22 13.69 8.42
C ALA A 122 -7.66 12.25 8.11
N TRP A 123 -7.80 11.41 9.12
CA TRP A 123 -8.39 10.08 8.96
C TRP A 123 -9.86 10.17 8.57
N LYS A 124 -10.25 9.40 7.54
CA LYS A 124 -11.66 9.15 7.22
C LYS A 124 -12.23 8.10 8.18
N ASP A 125 -11.50 7.00 8.29
CA ASP A 125 -11.85 5.86 9.12
C ASP A 125 -10.59 5.03 9.42
N LYS A 126 -10.39 4.67 10.68
CA LYS A 126 -9.26 3.84 11.12
C LYS A 126 -9.54 2.35 11.05
N SER A 127 -10.80 1.95 10.84
CA SER A 127 -11.21 0.55 10.78
C SER A 127 -10.49 -0.21 9.67
N ALA A 128 -10.16 0.45 8.56
CA ALA A 128 -9.45 -0.17 7.46
C ALA A 128 -8.05 -0.69 7.85
N VAL A 129 -7.34 0.02 8.73
CA VAL A 129 -6.05 -0.45 9.27
C VAL A 129 -6.26 -1.66 10.15
N GLN A 130 -7.26 -1.62 11.04
CA GLN A 130 -7.58 -2.74 11.92
C GLN A 130 -7.96 -3.99 11.13
N VAL A 131 -8.76 -3.84 10.07
CA VAL A 131 -9.13 -4.96 9.17
C VAL A 131 -7.89 -5.60 8.53
N ASP A 132 -6.94 -4.80 8.04
CA ASP A 132 -5.69 -5.33 7.47
C ASP A 132 -4.88 -6.09 8.53
N ILE A 133 -4.78 -5.55 9.75
CA ILE A 133 -4.10 -6.19 10.89
C ILE A 133 -4.78 -7.52 11.24
N ASP A 134 -6.09 -7.55 11.38
CA ASP A 134 -6.86 -8.74 11.72
C ASP A 134 -6.68 -9.86 10.68
N ILE A 135 -6.69 -9.49 9.40
CA ILE A 135 -6.44 -10.43 8.29
C ILE A 135 -5.03 -11.02 8.39
N MET A 136 -4.02 -10.17 8.62
CA MET A 136 -2.63 -10.62 8.74
C MET A 136 -2.42 -11.48 9.98
N GLN A 137 -2.97 -11.10 11.13
CA GLN A 137 -2.90 -11.88 12.36
C GLN A 137 -3.53 -13.27 12.21
N ALA A 138 -4.68 -13.37 11.55
CA ALA A 138 -5.33 -14.64 11.27
C ALA A 138 -4.45 -15.55 10.37
N ALA A 139 -3.81 -14.98 9.35
CA ALA A 139 -2.90 -15.71 8.47
C ALA A 139 -1.65 -16.18 9.21
N VAL A 140 -1.03 -15.31 10.02
CA VAL A 140 0.14 -15.63 10.85
C VAL A 140 -0.16 -16.72 11.89
N THR A 141 -1.29 -16.62 12.56
CA THR A 141 -1.73 -17.64 13.55
C THR A 141 -1.83 -19.01 12.92
N ARG A 142 -2.32 -19.09 11.68
CA ARG A 142 -2.49 -20.35 10.95
C ARG A 142 -1.19 -20.92 10.39
N ALA A 143 -0.32 -20.05 9.82
CA ALA A 143 0.89 -20.47 9.14
C ALA A 143 2.12 -20.57 10.06
N ALA A 144 2.07 -19.94 11.24
CA ALA A 144 3.11 -19.92 12.27
C ALA A 144 4.54 -19.57 11.74
N PRO A 145 4.72 -18.44 10.99
CA PRO A 145 6.04 -18.00 10.57
C PRO A 145 6.92 -17.62 11.76
N GLN A 146 8.22 -17.39 11.53
CA GLN A 146 9.10 -16.91 12.60
C GLN A 146 8.78 -15.49 13.07
N GLU A 147 8.42 -14.62 12.13
CA GLU A 147 7.98 -13.25 12.35
C GLU A 147 7.18 -12.76 11.14
N ALA A 148 6.44 -11.68 11.30
CA ALA A 148 5.68 -11.07 10.21
C ALA A 148 5.75 -9.55 10.29
N PHE A 149 5.55 -8.88 9.15
CA PHE A 149 5.42 -7.44 9.08
C PHE A 149 4.40 -7.03 8.02
N MET A 150 3.91 -5.81 8.13
CA MET A 150 3.10 -5.15 7.10
C MET A 150 3.80 -3.88 6.63
N THR A 151 3.63 -3.54 5.35
CA THR A 151 4.21 -2.33 4.77
C THR A 151 3.23 -1.16 4.88
N ALA A 152 3.74 0.02 5.23
CA ALA A 152 3.01 1.28 5.15
C ALA A 152 3.81 2.32 4.37
N ALA A 153 3.12 3.18 3.60
CA ALA A 153 3.77 4.20 2.82
C ALA A 153 4.34 5.30 3.72
N SER A 154 5.63 5.62 3.57
CA SER A 154 6.24 6.72 4.31
C SER A 154 5.67 8.07 3.86
N PRO A 155 5.69 9.11 4.73
CA PRO A 155 5.27 10.46 4.35
C PRO A 155 5.97 10.98 3.09
N GLY A 156 7.26 10.67 2.92
CA GLY A 156 8.02 11.05 1.73
C GLY A 156 7.54 10.36 0.45
N VAL A 157 7.19 9.09 0.53
CA VAL A 157 6.60 8.32 -0.60
C VAL A 157 5.22 8.87 -0.94
N ILE A 158 4.36 9.11 0.05
CA ILE A 158 3.03 9.70 -0.17
C ILE A 158 3.18 11.05 -0.88
N ALA A 159 4.03 11.95 -0.35
CA ALA A 159 4.23 13.28 -0.92
C ALA A 159 4.87 13.28 -2.32
N HIS A 160 5.56 12.20 -2.70
CA HIS A 160 6.09 12.04 -4.05
C HIS A 160 5.00 11.67 -5.07
N PHE A 161 4.09 10.77 -4.69
CA PHE A 161 3.05 10.28 -5.61
C PHE A 161 1.76 11.10 -5.58
N LEU A 162 1.42 11.68 -4.42
CA LEU A 162 0.25 12.52 -4.20
C LEU A 162 0.72 13.96 -3.93
N GLN A 163 0.81 14.76 -4.98
CA GLN A 163 1.45 16.08 -4.92
C GLN A 163 0.66 17.08 -4.09
N ASN A 164 1.39 17.94 -3.39
CA ASN A 164 0.82 19.03 -2.59
C ASN A 164 0.28 20.17 -3.46
N GLN A 165 -1.00 20.50 -3.29
CA GLN A 165 -1.65 21.68 -3.84
C GLN A 165 -2.37 22.51 -2.76
N TYR A 166 -2.31 22.09 -1.48
CA TYR A 166 -3.06 22.71 -0.40
C TYR A 166 -2.17 23.41 0.64
N TYR A 167 -1.15 22.73 1.14
CA TYR A 167 -0.25 23.27 2.17
C TYR A 167 0.72 24.28 1.58
N ALA A 168 1.03 25.34 2.34
CA ALA A 168 1.88 26.42 1.86
C ALA A 168 3.30 25.99 1.50
N THR A 169 3.83 24.98 2.19
CA THR A 169 5.17 24.46 1.96
C THR A 169 5.19 22.93 1.91
N ARG A 170 6.20 22.37 1.22
CA ARG A 170 6.48 20.92 1.26
C ARG A 170 6.77 20.43 2.68
N GLY A 171 7.44 21.24 3.51
CA GLY A 171 7.74 20.89 4.90
C GLY A 171 6.49 20.71 5.75
N GLU A 172 5.53 21.63 5.62
CA GLU A 172 4.24 21.55 6.29
C GLU A 172 3.46 20.31 5.85
N TYR A 173 3.41 20.04 4.56
CA TYR A 173 2.75 18.85 4.01
C TYR A 173 3.36 17.55 4.56
N LEU A 174 4.70 17.44 4.55
CA LEU A 174 5.41 16.26 5.08
C LEU A 174 5.19 16.10 6.59
N ALA A 175 5.23 17.19 7.36
CA ALA A 175 4.97 17.14 8.80
C ALA A 175 3.53 16.69 9.11
N THR A 176 2.56 17.20 8.36
CA THR A 176 1.16 16.77 8.50
C THR A 176 0.98 15.31 8.17
N LEU A 177 1.55 14.82 7.06
CA LEU A 177 1.54 13.41 6.72
C LEU A 177 2.18 12.55 7.81
N ALA A 178 3.34 12.97 8.35
CA ALA A 178 4.02 12.23 9.40
C ALA A 178 3.16 12.11 10.66
N ASN A 179 2.51 13.21 11.06
CA ASN A 179 1.63 13.20 12.22
C ASN A 179 0.41 12.32 12.04
N VAL A 180 -0.22 12.35 10.86
CA VAL A 180 -1.41 11.54 10.59
C VAL A 180 -1.05 10.06 10.43
N MET A 181 0.02 9.74 9.68
CA MET A 181 0.44 8.36 9.44
C MET A 181 1.05 7.68 10.67
N LYS A 182 1.46 8.46 11.68
CA LYS A 182 1.97 7.91 12.94
C LYS A 182 1.04 6.85 13.53
N GLU A 183 -0.27 7.08 13.48
CA GLU A 183 -1.27 6.15 14.01
C GLU A 183 -1.30 4.81 13.25
N GLU A 184 -1.05 4.80 11.93
CA GLU A 184 -0.94 3.56 11.17
C GLU A 184 0.36 2.80 11.50
N PHE A 185 1.44 3.51 11.81
CA PHE A 185 2.70 2.89 12.20
C PHE A 185 2.71 2.34 13.63
N GLU A 186 1.85 2.88 14.51
CA GLU A 186 1.74 2.47 15.91
C GLU A 186 0.67 1.39 16.14
N ALA A 187 -0.20 1.13 15.17
CA ALA A 187 -1.26 0.11 15.26
C ALA A 187 -0.71 -1.31 15.07
#